data_81ed45d0dd5640f7ad535c0c41c7159e
#
_entry.id   81ed45d0dd5640f7ad535c0c41c7159e
#
_cell.length_a   1.000
_cell.length_b   1.000
_cell.length_c   1.000
_cell.angle_alpha   90.00
_cell.angle_beta   90.00
_cell.angle_gamma   90.00
#
_symmetry.space_group_name_H-M   'P 1'
#
loop_
_entity.id
_entity.type
_entity.pdbx_description
1 polymer ?
#
loop_
_entity_poly.entity_id
_entity_poly.type
_entity_poly.pdbx_seq_one_letter_code
_entity_poly.pdbx_strand_id
1 'polypeptide(L)'
;MSLVDTSWLENNIDKVKIIDCSWHMPQTQRNGFEEYTEEHIPNAIFFDLDKNSKLDTDLPHMLTDTKSWEKIMSNMGIENNDRIVVYDNSDVISSCRCWYNLIYY
;
A
#
# COMPACT_ATOMS: atom_id res chain seq x y z
N MET A 1 11.24 10.51 -4.91
CA MET A 1 10.51 9.26 -5.23
C MET A 1 11.14 8.61 -6.44
N SER A 2 11.43 7.34 -6.36
CA SER A 2 12.00 6.58 -7.48
C SER A 2 10.92 5.73 -8.13
N LEU A 3 10.84 5.79 -9.44
CA LEU A 3 9.89 4.99 -10.21
C LEU A 3 10.61 3.79 -10.82
N VAL A 4 9.93 2.66 -10.90
CA VAL A 4 10.42 1.48 -11.59
C VAL A 4 9.41 1.04 -12.65
N ASP A 5 9.89 0.45 -13.73
CA ASP A 5 9.00 -0.07 -14.75
C ASP A 5 8.69 -1.55 -14.51
N THR A 6 7.75 -2.09 -15.30
CA THR A 6 7.32 -3.48 -15.14
C THR A 6 8.43 -4.48 -15.47
N SER A 7 9.32 -4.15 -16.39
CA SER A 7 10.46 -5.03 -16.71
C SER A 7 11.42 -5.14 -15.54
N TRP A 8 11.72 -4.03 -14.89
CA TRP A 8 12.56 -4.05 -13.68
C TRP A 8 11.91 -4.89 -12.59
N LEU A 9 10.62 -4.69 -12.34
CA LEU A 9 9.90 -5.43 -11.32
C LEU A 9 9.89 -6.93 -11.60
N GLU A 10 9.63 -7.32 -12.85
CA GLU A 10 9.63 -8.72 -13.25
C GLU A 10 10.98 -9.39 -12.96
N ASN A 11 12.08 -8.68 -13.25
CA ASN A 11 13.42 -9.20 -13.02
C ASN A 11 13.83 -9.23 -11.54
N ASN A 12 13.14 -8.50 -10.67
CA ASN A 12 13.48 -8.39 -9.25
C ASN A 12 12.36 -8.86 -8.32
N ILE A 13 11.38 -9.56 -8.84
CA ILE A 13 10.15 -9.90 -8.10
C ILE A 13 10.42 -10.68 -6.81
N ASP A 14 11.47 -11.48 -6.78
CA ASP A 14 11.83 -12.28 -5.60
C ASP A 14 12.69 -11.50 -4.59
N LYS A 15 13.09 -10.28 -4.93
CA LYS A 15 14.02 -9.47 -4.12
C LYS A 15 13.34 -8.29 -3.43
N VAL A 16 12.05 -8.07 -3.68
CA VAL A 16 11.31 -6.92 -3.15
C VAL A 16 10.01 -7.38 -2.51
N LYS A 17 9.49 -6.56 -1.60
CA LYS A 17 8.11 -6.68 -1.11
C LYS A 17 7.25 -5.77 -1.98
N ILE A 18 6.10 -6.28 -2.42
CA ILE A 18 5.21 -5.55 -3.33
C ILE A 18 3.91 -5.26 -2.59
N ILE A 19 3.47 -4.02 -2.61
CA ILE A 19 2.25 -3.60 -1.91
C ILE A 19 1.27 -3.01 -2.92
N ASP A 20 0.07 -3.58 -2.97
CA ASP A 20 -1.06 -3.00 -3.69
C ASP A 20 -1.73 -1.99 -2.77
N CYS A 21 -1.64 -0.71 -3.13
CA CYS A 21 -2.16 0.40 -2.35
C CYS A 21 -3.44 0.97 -2.96
N SER A 22 -4.14 0.23 -3.79
CA SER A 22 -5.32 0.72 -4.49
C SER A 22 -6.42 1.14 -3.52
N TRP A 23 -6.98 2.31 -3.75
CA TRP A 23 -8.10 2.84 -3.01
C TRP A 23 -9.00 3.61 -3.96
N HIS A 24 -10.30 3.41 -3.85
CA HIS A 24 -11.26 4.03 -4.74
C HIS A 24 -12.23 4.90 -3.95
N MET A 25 -12.57 6.05 -4.51
CA MET A 25 -13.58 6.95 -3.93
C MET A 25 -14.91 6.20 -3.82
N PRO A 26 -15.70 6.42 -2.73
CA PRO A 26 -16.96 5.70 -2.53
C PRO A 26 -17.94 5.82 -3.69
N GLN A 27 -17.97 6.95 -4.37
CA GLN A 27 -18.91 7.18 -5.50
C GLN A 27 -18.57 6.35 -6.74
N THR A 28 -17.38 5.74 -6.83
CA THR A 28 -17.03 4.88 -7.95
C THR A 28 -17.64 3.49 -7.84
N GLN A 29 -18.11 3.11 -6.65
CA GLN A 29 -18.63 1.78 -6.34
C GLN A 29 -17.59 0.67 -6.59
N ARG A 30 -16.31 1.00 -6.57
CA ARG A 30 -15.20 0.05 -6.70
C ARG A 30 -14.62 -0.26 -5.32
N ASN A 31 -14.09 -1.47 -5.17
CA ASN A 31 -13.47 -1.92 -3.92
C ASN A 31 -12.08 -2.46 -4.21
N GLY A 32 -11.06 -1.77 -3.66
CA GLY A 32 -9.66 -2.13 -3.92
C GLY A 32 -9.30 -3.53 -3.46
N PHE A 33 -9.81 -3.97 -2.31
CA PHE A 33 -9.52 -5.31 -1.79
C PHE A 33 -10.16 -6.40 -2.65
N GLU A 34 -11.40 -6.22 -3.08
CA GLU A 34 -12.06 -7.18 -3.97
C GLU A 34 -11.32 -7.30 -5.29
N GLU A 35 -10.89 -6.17 -5.86
CA GLU A 35 -10.10 -6.18 -7.10
C GLU A 35 -8.75 -6.85 -6.89
N TYR A 36 -8.12 -6.65 -5.73
CA TYR A 36 -6.88 -7.34 -5.37
C TYR A 36 -7.07 -8.85 -5.33
N THR A 37 -8.17 -9.35 -4.75
CA THR A 37 -8.42 -10.79 -4.69
C THR A 37 -8.66 -11.40 -6.06
N GLU A 38 -9.19 -10.64 -7.00
CA GLU A 38 -9.42 -11.11 -8.36
C GLU A 38 -8.14 -11.14 -9.18
N GLU A 39 -7.34 -10.07 -9.08
CA GLU A 39 -6.11 -9.95 -9.87
C GLU A 39 -5.15 -9.01 -9.17
N HIS A 40 -3.91 -9.45 -8.97
CA HIS A 40 -2.84 -8.62 -8.43
C HIS A 40 -1.49 -9.12 -8.92
N ILE A 41 -0.45 -8.29 -8.78
CA ILE A 41 0.91 -8.70 -9.11
C ILE A 41 1.32 -9.87 -8.21
N PRO A 42 1.96 -10.92 -8.74
CA PRO A 42 2.40 -12.06 -7.93
C PRO A 42 3.17 -11.61 -6.68
N ASN A 43 2.87 -12.21 -5.55
CA ASN A 43 3.45 -11.92 -4.23
C ASN A 43 3.06 -10.57 -3.63
N ALA A 44 2.19 -9.78 -4.28
CA ALA A 44 1.74 -8.51 -3.73
C ALA A 44 0.89 -8.69 -2.48
N ILE A 45 1.05 -7.77 -1.54
CA ILE A 45 0.29 -7.70 -0.29
C ILE A 45 -0.62 -6.48 -0.39
N PHE A 46 -1.88 -6.60 0.07
CA PHE A 46 -2.81 -5.47 0.02
C PHE A 46 -2.62 -4.56 1.24
N PHE A 47 -2.53 -3.25 1.01
CA PHE A 47 -2.52 -2.22 2.04
C PHE A 47 -3.87 -1.50 2.03
N ASP A 48 -4.63 -1.66 3.12
CA ASP A 48 -5.95 -1.03 3.26
C ASP A 48 -5.78 0.38 3.81
N LEU A 49 -5.92 1.39 2.94
CA LEU A 49 -5.72 2.78 3.34
C LEU A 49 -6.71 3.20 4.43
N ASP A 50 -7.96 2.77 4.36
CA ASP A 50 -8.98 3.14 5.35
C ASP A 50 -8.67 2.54 6.72
N LYS A 51 -8.34 1.26 6.78
CA LYS A 51 -8.04 0.58 8.06
C LYS A 51 -6.70 0.98 8.65
N ASN A 52 -5.74 1.34 7.82
CA ASN A 52 -4.37 1.63 8.23
C ASN A 52 -4.11 3.13 8.42
N SER A 53 -5.16 3.94 8.46
CA SER A 53 -5.10 5.35 8.81
C SER A 53 -5.58 5.54 10.25
N LYS A 54 -5.43 6.75 10.78
CA LYS A 54 -5.89 7.05 12.13
C LYS A 54 -7.40 6.85 12.24
N LEU A 55 -7.83 6.00 13.18
CA LEU A 55 -9.22 5.56 13.31
C LEU A 55 -10.05 6.40 14.26
N ASP A 56 -9.43 7.14 15.18
CA ASP A 56 -10.10 7.90 16.24
C ASP A 56 -10.35 9.37 15.85
N THR A 57 -10.56 9.63 14.58
CA THR A 57 -10.82 10.97 14.06
C THR A 57 -11.90 10.93 12.97
N ASP A 58 -12.63 12.04 12.81
CA ASP A 58 -13.61 12.20 11.74
C ASP A 58 -12.96 12.52 10.41
N LEU A 59 -11.66 12.85 10.40
CA LEU A 59 -10.94 13.16 9.17
C LEU A 59 -10.45 11.88 8.49
N PRO A 60 -10.71 11.71 7.19
CA PRO A 60 -10.28 10.51 6.48
C PRO A 60 -8.76 10.48 6.29
N HIS A 61 -8.21 9.27 6.33
CA HIS A 61 -6.83 8.98 5.94
C HIS A 61 -5.75 9.80 6.68
N MET A 62 -5.99 10.15 7.92
CA MET A 62 -4.98 10.77 8.77
C MET A 62 -3.88 9.75 9.12
N LEU A 63 -2.65 10.23 9.28
CA LEU A 63 -1.54 9.36 9.65
C LEU A 63 -1.77 8.76 11.03
N THR A 64 -1.56 7.47 11.15
CA THR A 64 -1.66 6.76 12.42
C THR A 64 -0.42 7.02 13.29
N ASP A 65 -0.44 6.57 14.56
CA ASP A 65 0.72 6.70 15.42
C ASP A 65 1.80 5.65 15.08
N THR A 66 3.01 5.87 15.62
CA THR A 66 4.16 5.02 15.32
C THR A 66 3.95 3.57 15.75
N LYS A 67 3.35 3.34 16.92
CA LYS A 67 3.12 1.97 17.40
C LYS A 67 2.12 1.21 16.54
N SER A 68 1.05 1.89 16.11
CA SER A 68 0.07 1.29 15.21
C SER A 68 0.70 0.98 13.86
N TRP A 69 1.55 1.86 13.35
CA TRP A 69 2.27 1.63 12.11
C TRP A 69 3.20 0.41 12.19
N GLU A 70 3.96 0.29 13.27
CA GLU A 70 4.82 -0.86 13.48
C GLU A 70 4.04 -2.17 13.46
N LYS A 71 2.86 -2.19 14.10
CA LYS A 71 1.99 -3.36 14.10
C LYS A 71 1.47 -3.69 12.71
N ILE A 72 1.08 -2.66 11.94
CA ILE A 72 0.63 -2.83 10.56
C ILE A 72 1.73 -3.49 9.72
N MET A 73 2.95 -2.97 9.80
CA MET A 73 4.07 -3.51 9.05
C MET A 73 4.42 -4.94 9.46
N SER A 74 4.41 -5.21 10.76
CA SER A 74 4.66 -6.56 11.27
C SER A 74 3.61 -7.56 10.77
N ASN A 75 2.35 -7.18 10.77
CA ASN A 75 1.26 -8.03 10.26
C ASN A 75 1.37 -8.29 8.77
N MET A 76 1.97 -7.39 8.02
CA MET A 76 2.22 -7.55 6.59
C MET A 76 3.52 -8.29 6.28
N GLY A 77 4.33 -8.60 7.30
CA GLY A 77 5.61 -9.26 7.10
C GLY A 77 6.70 -8.34 6.55
N ILE A 78 6.60 -7.04 6.78
CA ILE A 78 7.56 -6.06 6.29
C ILE A 78 8.52 -5.66 7.39
N GLU A 79 9.82 -5.69 7.08
CA GLU A 79 10.90 -5.33 8.00
C GLU A 79 11.65 -4.09 7.50
N ASN A 80 12.44 -3.47 8.39
CA ASN A 80 13.16 -2.23 8.11
C ASN A 80 14.10 -2.29 6.91
N ASN A 81 14.65 -3.46 6.63
CA ASN A 81 15.62 -3.64 5.55
C ASN A 81 15.00 -4.06 4.22
N ASP A 82 13.68 -4.21 4.17
CA ASP A 82 13.00 -4.62 2.94
C ASP A 82 13.01 -3.51 1.90
N ARG A 83 13.24 -3.90 0.66
CA ARG A 83 13.00 -3.03 -0.50
C ARG A 83 11.54 -3.20 -0.88
N ILE A 84 10.83 -2.09 -1.00
CA ILE A 84 9.38 -2.09 -1.18
C ILE A 84 9.03 -1.41 -2.48
N VAL A 85 8.16 -2.06 -3.27
CA VAL A 85 7.54 -1.48 -4.47
C VAL A 85 6.06 -1.32 -4.18
N VAL A 86 5.52 -0.13 -4.40
CA VAL A 86 4.10 0.16 -4.23
C VAL A 86 3.46 0.44 -5.58
N TYR A 87 2.22 0.02 -5.75
CA TYR A 87 1.46 0.31 -6.96
C TYR A 87 -0.02 0.49 -6.63
N ASP A 88 -0.76 1.05 -7.56
CA ASP A 88 -2.22 1.13 -7.46
C ASP A 88 -2.86 1.10 -8.86
N ASN A 89 -4.18 0.87 -8.87
CA ASN A 89 -5.01 1.00 -10.06
C ASN A 89 -6.09 2.06 -9.84
N SER A 90 -5.83 3.01 -8.97
CA SER A 90 -6.79 4.02 -8.54
C SER A 90 -6.72 5.28 -9.40
N ASP A 91 -7.83 6.00 -9.48
CA ASP A 91 -7.85 7.32 -10.12
C ASP A 91 -7.17 8.38 -9.25
N VAL A 92 -6.97 8.11 -7.96
CA VAL A 92 -6.47 9.08 -6.98
C VAL A 92 -5.01 8.84 -6.57
N ILE A 93 -4.27 8.02 -7.26
CA ILE A 93 -2.85 7.73 -7.04
C ILE A 93 -2.55 7.43 -5.56
N SER A 94 -3.28 6.45 -4.99
CA SER A 94 -3.16 6.09 -3.58
C SER A 94 -1.81 5.48 -3.21
N SER A 95 -1.06 4.95 -4.18
CA SER A 95 0.30 4.46 -3.93
C SER A 95 1.24 5.56 -3.41
N CYS A 96 1.05 6.80 -3.82
CA CYS A 96 1.85 7.92 -3.31
C CYS A 96 1.61 8.15 -1.83
N ARG A 97 0.40 7.93 -1.32
CA ARG A 97 0.11 8.03 0.11
C ARG A 97 0.81 6.92 0.88
N CYS A 98 0.79 5.70 0.38
CA CYS A 98 1.50 4.59 1.00
C CYS A 98 3.01 4.85 1.00
N TRP A 99 3.56 5.32 -0.12
CA TRP A 99 4.96 5.70 -0.23
C TRP A 99 5.34 6.75 0.82
N TYR A 100 4.49 7.77 0.99
CA TYR A 100 4.71 8.80 2.00
C TYR A 100 4.75 8.22 3.41
N ASN A 101 3.82 7.31 3.74
CA ASN A 101 3.82 6.64 5.05
C ASN A 101 5.14 5.89 5.30
N LEU A 102 5.61 5.17 4.29
CA LEU A 102 6.86 4.40 4.40
C LEU A 102 8.08 5.30 4.63
N ILE A 103 8.10 6.48 4.04
CA ILE A 103 9.17 7.47 4.24
C ILE A 103 9.05 8.14 5.61
N TYR A 104 7.83 8.49 6.01
CA TYR A 104 7.57 9.20 7.28
C TYR A 104 7.97 8.37 8.49
N TYR A 105 7.65 7.07 8.48
CA TYR A 105 7.97 6.16 9.58
C TYR A 105 9.30 5.45 9.31
#